data_cdd5ff26a76c2cac083233639c6075f1
#
_entry.id   cdd5ff26a76c2cac083233639c6075f1
#
_cell.length_a   1.000
_cell.length_b   1.000
_cell.length_c   1.000
_cell.angle_alpha   90.00
_cell.angle_beta   90.00
_cell.angle_gamma   90.00
#
_symmetry.space_group_name_H-M   'P 1'
#
loop_
_entity.id
_entity.type
_entity.pdbx_description
1 polymer ?
#
loop_
_entity_poly.entity_id
_entity_poly.type
_entity_poly.pdbx_seq_one_letter_code
_entity_poly.pdbx_strand_id
1 'polypeptide(L)'
;RRKVSLFTVNGELEYGGDFSTVCGELLKYNFAIINRGILVNLDHIQNITKYDIILSNGRKIPIGKTYKDEIVARYLNYATGR
;
A
#
# COMPACT_ATOMS: atom_id res chain seq x y z
N ARG A 1 8.12 18.10 -8.63
CA ARG A 1 8.16 17.60 -7.35
C ARG A 1 7.31 16.39 -7.10
N ARG A 2 7.86 15.43 -6.43
CA ARG A 2 7.19 14.18 -6.25
C ARG A 2 6.38 14.17 -4.99
N LYS A 3 5.31 13.43 -5.01
CA LYS A 3 4.49 13.22 -3.83
C LYS A 3 4.31 11.74 -3.62
N VAL A 4 4.23 11.35 -2.35
CA VAL A 4 3.97 9.97 -1.97
C VAL A 4 2.61 9.94 -1.31
N SER A 5 1.73 9.09 -1.82
CA SER A 5 0.39 8.94 -1.25
C SER A 5 0.39 7.74 -0.33
N LEU A 6 -0.13 7.94 0.88
CA LEU A 6 -0.24 6.89 1.89
C LEU A 6 -1.70 6.65 2.20
N PHE A 7 -2.16 5.42 2.00
CA PHE A 7 -3.52 5.05 2.34
C PHE A 7 -3.50 4.33 3.67
N THR A 8 -4.00 5.00 4.70
CA THR A 8 -4.00 4.48 6.05
C THR A 8 -5.43 4.31 6.53
N VAL A 9 -5.58 3.67 7.69
CA VAL A 9 -6.91 3.51 8.28
C VAL A 9 -7.53 4.84 8.65
N ASN A 10 -6.73 5.90 8.75
CA ASN A 10 -7.23 7.23 9.08
C ASN A 10 -7.42 8.09 7.85
N GLY A 11 -7.21 7.54 6.66
CA GLY A 11 -7.41 8.29 5.43
C GLY A 11 -6.16 8.34 4.59
N GLU A 12 -6.26 9.12 3.53
CA GLU A 12 -5.14 9.29 2.61
C GLU A 12 -4.29 10.48 3.05
N LEU A 13 -2.97 10.25 3.10
CA LEU A 13 -2.02 11.30 3.41
C LEU A 13 -1.06 11.45 2.25
N GLU A 14 -0.55 12.66 2.06
CA GLU A 14 0.46 12.91 1.03
C GLU A 14 1.72 13.45 1.67
N TYR A 15 2.84 12.96 1.19
CA TYR A 15 4.14 13.44 1.62
C TYR A 15 4.90 13.96 0.43
N GLY A 16 5.52 15.11 0.59
CA GLY A 16 6.50 15.55 -0.40
C GLY A 16 7.82 14.91 -0.08
N GLY A 17 8.56 14.52 -1.09
CA GLY A 17 9.89 14.04 -0.83
C GLY A 17 10.27 12.83 -1.63
N ASP A 18 11.31 12.20 -1.18
CA ASP A 18 11.90 11.08 -1.88
C ASP A 18 11.14 9.80 -1.55
N PHE A 19 10.60 9.18 -2.58
CA PHE A 19 9.81 7.98 -2.42
C PHE A 19 10.61 6.87 -1.73
N SER A 20 11.86 6.68 -2.12
CA SER A 20 12.64 5.60 -1.55
C SER A 20 12.91 5.80 -0.06
N THR A 21 13.09 7.05 0.37
CA THR A 21 13.26 7.33 1.79
C THR A 21 11.99 7.01 2.58
N VAL A 22 10.85 7.45 2.04
CA VAL A 22 9.57 7.19 2.69
C VAL A 22 9.30 5.69 2.76
N CYS A 23 9.56 4.98 1.67
CA CYS A 23 9.36 3.53 1.65
C CYS A 23 10.23 2.84 2.68
N GLY A 24 11.50 3.26 2.79
CA GLY A 24 12.40 2.64 3.74
C GLY A 24 11.88 2.70 5.16
N GLU A 25 11.20 3.80 5.49
CA GLU A 25 10.62 3.94 6.82
C GLU A 25 9.35 3.15 6.97
N LEU A 26 8.46 3.27 6.00
CA LEU A 26 7.11 2.76 6.17
C LEU A 26 6.96 1.26 5.94
N LEU A 27 7.84 0.68 5.15
CA LEU A 27 7.76 -0.76 4.95
C LEU A 27 7.99 -1.53 6.23
N LYS A 28 8.58 -0.89 7.24
CA LYS A 28 8.74 -1.50 8.55
C LYS A 28 7.45 -1.55 9.34
N TYR A 29 6.42 -0.85 8.91
CA TYR A 29 5.21 -0.65 9.70
C TYR A 29 3.96 -1.17 8.99
N ASN A 30 4.08 -2.29 8.31
CA ASN A 30 2.94 -2.93 7.65
C ASN A 30 2.38 -2.10 6.51
N PHE A 31 3.24 -1.40 5.82
CA PHE A 31 2.87 -0.74 4.58
C PHE A 31 3.43 -1.53 3.40
N ALA A 32 2.78 -1.41 2.28
CA ALA A 32 3.24 -2.06 1.06
C ALA A 32 3.10 -1.09 -0.11
N ILE A 33 3.96 -1.24 -1.09
CA ILE A 33 3.91 -0.45 -2.30
C ILE A 33 2.92 -1.10 -3.24
N ILE A 34 1.94 -0.34 -3.71
CA ILE A 34 0.97 -0.89 -4.66
C ILE A 34 1.11 -0.26 -6.02
N ASN A 35 1.81 0.85 -6.09
CA ASN A 35 2.09 1.50 -7.34
C ASN A 35 3.18 2.51 -7.09
N ARG A 36 3.71 3.10 -8.16
CA ARG A 36 4.75 4.08 -8.01
C ARG A 36 4.24 5.27 -7.23
N GLY A 37 4.88 5.56 -6.11
CA GLY A 37 4.48 6.68 -5.27
C GLY A 37 3.28 6.44 -4.38
N ILE A 38 2.78 5.20 -4.32
CA ILE A 38 1.59 4.91 -3.52
C ILE A 38 1.88 3.75 -2.59
N LEU A 39 1.68 3.98 -1.29
CA LEU A 39 1.78 2.94 -0.29
C LEU A 39 0.44 2.77 0.39
N VAL A 40 0.17 1.58 0.86
CA VAL A 40 -1.07 1.29 1.56
C VAL A 40 -0.74 0.58 2.86
N ASN A 41 -1.48 0.92 3.91
CA ASN A 41 -1.38 0.20 5.17
C ASN A 41 -2.10 -1.14 5.01
N LEU A 42 -1.40 -2.22 5.31
CA LEU A 42 -1.98 -3.56 5.14
C LEU A 42 -3.22 -3.75 6.01
N ASP A 43 -3.28 -3.08 7.17
CA ASP A 43 -4.47 -3.12 8.00
C ASP A 43 -5.71 -2.55 7.31
N HIS A 44 -5.49 -1.68 6.33
CA HIS A 44 -6.58 -0.98 5.66
C HIS A 44 -7.11 -1.77 4.47
N ILE A 45 -6.46 -2.86 4.10
CA ILE A 45 -6.87 -3.66 2.94
C ILE A 45 -7.97 -4.61 3.36
N GLN A 46 -9.09 -4.54 2.65
CA GLN A 46 -10.16 -5.49 2.85
C GLN A 46 -10.04 -6.68 1.91
N ASN A 47 -9.61 -6.42 0.68
CA ASN A 47 -9.51 -7.48 -0.31
C ASN A 47 -8.54 -7.06 -1.41
N ILE A 48 -7.96 -8.03 -2.07
CA ILE A 48 -7.11 -7.81 -3.24
C ILE A 48 -7.75 -8.56 -4.39
N THR A 49 -8.11 -7.83 -5.44
CA THR A 49 -8.65 -8.44 -6.63
C THR A 49 -7.55 -8.56 -7.68
N LYS A 50 -7.91 -8.98 -8.87
CA LYS A 50 -6.95 -9.16 -9.94
C LYS A 50 -6.22 -7.87 -10.30
N TYR A 51 -6.93 -6.74 -10.25
CA TYR A 51 -6.36 -5.47 -10.69
C TYR A 51 -6.33 -4.40 -9.63
N ASP A 52 -7.03 -4.60 -8.52
CA ASP A 52 -7.25 -3.54 -7.56
C ASP A 52 -7.09 -4.03 -6.14
N ILE A 53 -6.85 -3.08 -5.26
CA ILE A 53 -6.98 -3.30 -3.83
C ILE A 53 -8.26 -2.62 -3.39
N ILE A 54 -9.06 -3.32 -2.59
CA ILE A 54 -10.27 -2.76 -2.00
C ILE A 54 -9.93 -2.40 -0.56
N LEU A 55 -10.07 -1.14 -0.23
CA LEU A 55 -9.79 -0.68 1.12
C LEU A 55 -11.01 -0.87 2.02
N SER A 56 -10.77 -0.84 3.32
CA SER A 56 -11.84 -1.07 4.28
C SER A 56 -12.94 -0.01 4.20
N ASN A 57 -12.65 1.15 3.64
CA ASN A 57 -13.66 2.17 3.43
C ASN A 57 -14.40 2.02 2.10
N GLY A 58 -14.14 0.95 1.35
CA GLY A 58 -14.79 0.69 0.08
C GLY A 58 -14.08 1.26 -1.13
N ARG A 59 -13.03 2.03 -0.92
CA ARG A 59 -12.32 2.64 -2.04
C ARG A 59 -11.49 1.59 -2.77
N LYS A 60 -11.42 1.70 -4.09
CA LYS A 60 -10.59 0.84 -4.92
C LYS A 60 -9.36 1.58 -5.38
N ILE A 61 -8.20 0.94 -5.24
CA ILE A 61 -6.95 1.51 -5.70
C ILE A 61 -6.33 0.55 -6.70
N PRO A 62 -6.02 0.98 -7.91
CA PRO A 62 -5.41 0.06 -8.89
C PRO A 62 -4.01 -0.34 -8.47
N ILE A 63 -3.66 -1.58 -8.75
CA ILE A 63 -2.36 -2.13 -8.43
C ILE A 63 -1.49 -2.05 -9.66
N GLY A 64 -0.29 -1.50 -9.51
CA GLY A 64 0.67 -1.51 -10.60
C GLY A 64 1.08 -2.93 -10.93
N LYS A 65 1.19 -3.22 -12.22
CA LYS A 65 1.45 -4.57 -12.68
C LYS A 65 2.72 -5.17 -12.06
N THR A 66 3.76 -4.36 -11.94
CA THR A 66 5.03 -4.85 -11.41
C THR A 66 5.01 -5.02 -9.90
N TYR A 67 3.99 -4.50 -9.23
CA TYR A 67 3.90 -4.58 -7.77
C TYR A 67 2.96 -5.67 -7.28
N LYS A 68 2.24 -6.31 -8.19
CA LYS A 68 1.18 -7.23 -7.82
C LYS A 68 1.67 -8.41 -6.98
N ASP A 69 2.73 -9.05 -7.43
CA ASP A 69 3.21 -10.23 -6.74
C ASP A 69 3.69 -9.91 -5.34
N GLU A 70 4.36 -8.78 -5.19
CA GLU A 70 4.88 -8.42 -3.89
C GLU A 70 3.78 -8.02 -2.92
N ILE A 71 2.79 -7.26 -3.39
CA ILE A 71 1.71 -6.87 -2.48
C ILE A 71 0.91 -8.08 -2.02
N VAL A 72 0.69 -9.04 -2.91
CA VAL A 72 -0.02 -10.25 -2.53
C VAL A 72 0.77 -11.02 -1.48
N ALA A 73 2.08 -11.17 -1.69
CA ALA A 73 2.90 -11.90 -0.73
C ALA A 73 2.92 -11.21 0.62
N ARG A 74 3.06 -9.89 0.64
CA ARG A 74 3.08 -9.15 1.90
C ARG A 74 1.75 -9.23 2.62
N TYR A 75 0.67 -9.14 1.87
CA TYR A 75 -0.65 -9.22 2.48
C TYR A 75 -0.91 -10.60 3.07
N LEU A 76 -0.50 -11.65 2.37
CA LEU A 76 -0.68 -13.01 2.90
C LEU A 76 0.12 -13.23 4.18
N ASN A 77 1.36 -12.76 4.22
CA ASN A 77 2.14 -12.84 5.44
C ASN A 77 1.48 -12.09 6.58
N TYR A 78 0.98 -10.91 6.29
CA TYR A 78 0.31 -10.10 7.29
C TYR A 78 -0.95 -10.80 7.79
N ALA A 79 -1.75 -11.31 6.86
CA ALA A 79 -3.04 -11.92 7.21
C ALA A 79 -2.87 -13.20 8.01
N THR A 80 -1.76 -13.92 7.82
CA THR A 80 -1.53 -15.14 8.60
C THR A 80 -0.96 -14.86 9.97
N GLY A 81 -0.72 -13.60 10.30
CA GLY A 81 -0.30 -13.22 11.63
C GLY A 81 1.16 -13.46 11.93
N ARG A 82 1.96 -13.56 10.91
CA ARG A 82 3.37 -13.83 11.15
C ARG A 82 4.29 -12.76 10.58
#